data_166f1489576a784dddbdb9dfdd41e7c3
#
_entry.id   166f1489576a784dddbdb9dfdd41e7c3
#
_cell.length_a   1.000
_cell.length_b   1.000
_cell.length_c   1.000
_cell.angle_alpha   90.00
_cell.angle_beta   90.00
_cell.angle_gamma   90.00
#
_symmetry.space_group_name_H-M   'P 1'
#
loop_
_entity.id
_entity.type
_entity.pdbx_description
1 polymer ?
#
loop_
_entity_poly.entity_id
_entity_poly.type
_entity_poly.pdbx_seq_one_letter_code
_entity_poly.pdbx_strand_id
1 'polypeptide(L)'
;MLRLHIENTLDREENIMAEQFTTLASLTVDGKGSYGIGASAVPFSKDLYTYLRITDIKDDGTLNLQDLKSVDDEKASEYLLKPNDIVFARTGASTGRNYFYDGTDGEFVYAGFLIKFSIDEKKVNPKYIKYFCQSKQYKDWINSFNTGSTRGNINAQTLGKMPIPLIERTTQDALVSILSSIDEKIKKNNEINNNLAA
;
A
#
# COMPACT_ATOMS: atom_id res chain seq x y z
N MET A 1 -11.19 3.12 49.42
CA MET A 1 -10.67 1.94 48.70
C MET A 1 -11.33 1.74 47.33
N LEU A 2 -12.67 1.74 47.22
CA LEU A 2 -13.35 1.53 45.92
C LEU A 2 -13.01 2.61 44.84
N ARG A 3 -12.88 3.87 45.25
CA ARG A 3 -12.61 5.00 44.34
C ARG A 3 -11.19 4.92 43.74
N LEU A 4 -10.20 4.54 44.53
CA LEU A 4 -8.83 4.30 44.02
C LEU A 4 -8.74 3.08 43.07
N HIS A 5 -9.62 2.10 43.27
CA HIS A 5 -9.63 0.91 42.41
C HIS A 5 -10.25 1.22 41.03
N ILE A 6 -11.28 2.08 41.01
CA ILE A 6 -11.93 2.54 39.78
C ILE A 6 -10.98 3.48 39.00
N GLU A 7 -10.32 4.42 39.67
CA GLU A 7 -9.33 5.33 39.05
C GLU A 7 -8.16 4.53 38.46
N ASN A 8 -7.61 3.55 39.17
CA ASN A 8 -6.56 2.67 38.65
C ASN A 8 -7.02 1.75 37.50
N THR A 9 -8.31 1.43 37.44
CA THR A 9 -8.87 0.62 36.33
C THR A 9 -9.10 1.48 35.11
N LEU A 10 -9.60 2.70 35.27
CA LEU A 10 -9.78 3.69 34.21
C LEU A 10 -8.43 4.13 33.62
N ASP A 11 -7.42 4.41 34.47
CA ASP A 11 -6.05 4.73 34.02
C ASP A 11 -5.39 3.55 33.30
N ARG A 12 -5.73 2.31 33.66
CA ARG A 12 -5.27 1.11 32.90
C ARG A 12 -6.01 0.94 31.57
N GLU A 13 -7.31 1.21 31.53
CA GLU A 13 -8.07 1.14 30.28
C GLU A 13 -7.69 2.28 29.32
N GLU A 14 -7.41 3.50 29.81
CA GLU A 14 -6.87 4.60 29.01
C GLU A 14 -5.45 4.31 28.52
N ASN A 15 -4.61 3.64 29.31
CA ASN A 15 -3.26 3.22 28.89
C ASN A 15 -3.26 2.04 27.92
N ILE A 16 -4.31 1.19 27.92
CA ILE A 16 -4.49 0.10 26.95
C ILE A 16 -4.97 0.64 25.59
N MET A 17 -5.55 1.83 25.56
CA MET A 17 -6.07 2.50 24.34
C MET A 17 -5.13 3.59 23.79
N ALA A 18 -3.94 3.78 24.34
CA ALA A 18 -2.93 4.61 23.72
C ALA A 18 -2.43 3.91 22.44
N GLU A 19 -3.07 4.18 21.31
CA GLU A 19 -2.56 3.72 20.01
C GLU A 19 -1.10 4.14 19.86
N GLN A 20 -0.19 3.17 19.93
CA GLN A 20 1.20 3.43 19.63
C GLN A 20 1.33 3.61 18.12
N PHE A 21 1.72 4.81 17.68
CA PHE A 21 2.00 5.06 16.29
C PHE A 21 3.50 4.87 16.01
N THR A 22 3.77 4.29 14.87
CA THR A 22 5.10 4.25 14.28
C THR A 22 5.06 4.88 12.89
N THR A 23 6.17 4.93 12.18
CA THR A 23 6.19 5.49 10.82
C THR A 23 6.31 4.38 9.78
N LEU A 24 5.76 4.60 8.57
CA LEU A 24 5.93 3.64 7.48
C LEU A 24 7.41 3.28 7.26
N ALA A 25 8.29 4.28 7.22
CA ALA A 25 9.72 4.07 7.00
C ALA A 25 10.34 3.11 8.04
N SER A 26 9.95 3.22 9.32
CA SER A 26 10.48 2.35 10.38
C SER A 26 10.08 0.88 10.20
N LEU A 27 9.00 0.61 9.49
CA LEU A 27 8.46 -0.73 9.22
C LEU A 27 9.01 -1.35 7.92
N THR A 28 9.92 -0.67 7.24
CA THR A 28 10.54 -1.15 6.00
C THR A 28 11.92 -1.73 6.23
N VAL A 29 12.41 -2.49 5.25
CA VAL A 29 13.75 -3.10 5.26
C VAL A 29 14.84 -2.02 5.27
N ASP A 30 14.71 -1.01 4.39
CA ASP A 30 15.73 0.01 4.16
C ASP A 30 15.48 1.33 4.92
N GLY A 31 14.39 1.44 5.65
CA GLY A 31 14.00 2.66 6.37
C GLY A 31 13.64 3.85 5.46
N LYS A 32 13.40 3.61 4.18
CA LYS A 32 13.13 4.66 3.18
C LYS A 32 12.31 4.16 1.99
N GLY A 33 11.70 5.11 1.26
CA GLY A 33 11.07 4.82 -0.03
C GLY A 33 12.02 5.05 -1.20
N SER A 34 11.81 4.33 -2.29
CA SER A 34 12.57 4.43 -3.55
C SER A 34 11.65 4.85 -4.70
N TYR A 35 12.15 5.72 -5.56
CA TYR A 35 11.44 6.12 -6.78
C TYR A 35 11.65 5.08 -7.88
N GLY A 36 10.63 4.91 -8.73
CA GLY A 36 10.71 4.03 -9.88
C GLY A 36 11.54 4.60 -11.02
N ILE A 37 11.66 3.82 -12.09
CA ILE A 37 12.43 4.18 -13.28
C ILE A 37 11.77 5.33 -14.05
N GLY A 38 12.57 6.29 -14.52
CA GLY A 38 12.12 7.43 -15.30
C GLY A 38 11.96 7.17 -16.80
N ALA A 39 11.88 5.90 -17.21
CA ALA A 39 11.73 5.51 -18.61
C ALA A 39 10.34 5.83 -19.16
N SER A 40 10.22 5.95 -20.48
CA SER A 40 8.94 6.09 -21.16
C SER A 40 8.22 4.75 -21.30
N ALA A 41 6.90 4.77 -21.18
CA ALA A 41 6.08 3.59 -21.46
C ALA A 41 6.07 3.31 -22.98
N VAL A 42 6.21 2.02 -23.33
CA VAL A 42 6.06 1.52 -24.71
C VAL A 42 4.80 0.63 -24.82
N PRO A 43 4.31 0.33 -26.03
CA PRO A 43 3.23 -0.65 -26.20
C PRO A 43 3.55 -1.96 -25.49
N PHE A 44 2.52 -2.62 -24.95
CA PHE A 44 2.71 -3.89 -24.24
C PHE A 44 3.36 -4.94 -25.14
N SER A 45 4.39 -5.61 -24.62
CA SER A 45 5.06 -6.75 -25.24
C SER A 45 5.34 -7.83 -24.20
N LYS A 46 5.17 -9.10 -24.58
CA LYS A 46 5.51 -10.25 -23.74
C LYS A 46 7.02 -10.44 -23.56
N ASP A 47 7.82 -9.82 -24.41
CA ASP A 47 9.28 -9.90 -24.38
C ASP A 47 9.91 -8.84 -23.47
N LEU A 48 9.08 -7.93 -22.93
CA LEU A 48 9.49 -6.84 -22.05
C LEU A 48 8.74 -6.90 -20.72
N TYR A 49 9.32 -6.28 -19.69
CA TYR A 49 8.66 -6.17 -18.39
C TYR A 49 7.39 -5.31 -18.46
N THR A 50 6.36 -5.72 -17.74
CA THR A 50 5.14 -4.93 -17.58
C THR A 50 5.45 -3.69 -16.74
N TYR A 51 5.09 -2.51 -17.27
CA TYR A 51 5.37 -1.21 -16.65
C TYR A 51 4.18 -0.72 -15.83
N LEU A 52 4.30 -0.77 -14.51
CA LEU A 52 3.27 -0.32 -13.58
C LEU A 52 3.32 1.21 -13.44
N ARG A 53 2.23 1.87 -13.85
CA ARG A 53 2.08 3.32 -13.83
C ARG A 53 1.06 3.75 -12.76
N ILE A 54 1.05 5.03 -12.38
CA ILE A 54 0.05 5.59 -11.46
C ILE A 54 -1.40 5.45 -11.97
N THR A 55 -1.59 5.40 -13.28
CA THR A 55 -2.88 5.23 -13.96
C THR A 55 -3.41 3.81 -13.90
N ASP A 56 -2.55 2.85 -13.64
CA ASP A 56 -2.92 1.43 -13.59
C ASP A 56 -3.44 1.03 -12.20
N ILE A 57 -3.24 1.88 -11.18
CA ILE A 57 -3.67 1.64 -9.80
C ILE A 57 -5.04 2.28 -9.58
N LYS A 58 -6.03 1.49 -9.16
CA LYS A 58 -7.37 1.94 -8.79
C LYS A 58 -7.44 2.44 -7.35
N ASP A 59 -8.55 3.10 -7.00
CA ASP A 59 -8.77 3.66 -5.66
C ASP A 59 -8.92 2.61 -4.54
N ASP A 60 -9.22 1.37 -4.91
CA ASP A 60 -9.33 0.21 -4.02
C ASP A 60 -8.02 -0.59 -3.87
N GLY A 61 -6.93 -0.12 -4.49
CA GLY A 61 -5.63 -0.79 -4.47
C GLY A 61 -5.51 -1.98 -5.41
N THR A 62 -6.50 -2.21 -6.27
CA THR A 62 -6.40 -3.20 -7.35
C THR A 62 -5.84 -2.58 -8.63
N LEU A 63 -5.46 -3.42 -9.60
CA LEU A 63 -4.92 -2.97 -10.89
C LEU A 63 -5.99 -2.94 -11.99
N ASN A 64 -5.86 -1.95 -12.86
CA ASN A 64 -6.51 -1.96 -14.15
C ASN A 64 -5.58 -2.61 -15.18
N LEU A 65 -5.90 -3.83 -15.58
CA LEU A 65 -5.07 -4.62 -16.49
C LEU A 65 -5.47 -4.47 -17.98
N GLN A 66 -6.40 -3.55 -18.30
CA GLN A 66 -6.94 -3.43 -19.68
C GLN A 66 -6.00 -2.68 -20.63
N ASP A 67 -5.17 -1.76 -20.13
CA ASP A 67 -4.24 -0.95 -20.94
C ASP A 67 -2.81 -1.06 -20.42
N LEU A 68 -2.34 -2.29 -20.26
CA LEU A 68 -0.97 -2.54 -19.83
C LEU A 68 0.03 -1.94 -20.83
N LYS A 69 1.14 -1.46 -20.29
CA LYS A 69 2.30 -1.00 -21.05
C LYS A 69 3.52 -1.81 -20.63
N SER A 70 4.54 -1.72 -21.45
CA SER A 70 5.87 -2.25 -21.15
C SER A 70 6.88 -1.13 -21.00
N VAL A 71 8.04 -1.47 -20.47
CA VAL A 71 9.22 -0.61 -20.41
C VAL A 71 10.35 -1.29 -21.17
N ASP A 72 10.99 -0.52 -22.05
CA ASP A 72 12.19 -0.92 -22.80
C ASP A 72 13.35 -0.06 -22.35
N ASP A 73 14.07 -0.55 -21.32
CA ASP A 73 15.20 0.13 -20.71
C ASP A 73 16.16 -0.91 -20.12
N GLU A 74 17.45 -0.77 -20.34
CA GLU A 74 18.46 -1.70 -19.88
C GLU A 74 18.49 -1.88 -18.35
N LYS A 75 18.04 -0.85 -17.60
CA LYS A 75 17.98 -0.87 -16.14
C LYS A 75 16.63 -1.33 -15.59
N ALA A 76 15.69 -1.72 -16.44
CA ALA A 76 14.34 -2.06 -16.00
C ALA A 76 14.33 -3.14 -14.91
N SER A 77 15.20 -4.15 -14.99
CA SER A 77 15.30 -5.22 -14.01
C SER A 77 15.67 -4.76 -12.58
N GLU A 78 16.32 -3.61 -12.43
CA GLU A 78 16.66 -3.03 -11.12
C GLU A 78 15.41 -2.49 -10.37
N TYR A 79 14.32 -2.28 -11.10
CA TYR A 79 13.07 -1.70 -10.62
C TYR A 79 11.92 -2.72 -10.55
N LEU A 80 12.23 -4.00 -10.56
CA LEU A 80 11.23 -5.04 -10.35
C LEU A 80 10.66 -4.99 -8.92
N LEU A 81 9.34 -5.14 -8.82
CA LEU A 81 8.68 -5.33 -7.54
C LEU A 81 8.99 -6.72 -6.98
N LYS A 82 9.11 -6.79 -5.66
CA LYS A 82 9.30 -8.04 -4.90
C LYS A 82 8.12 -8.23 -3.96
N PRO A 83 7.78 -9.48 -3.59
CA PRO A 83 6.74 -9.72 -2.58
C PRO A 83 6.95 -8.86 -1.33
N ASN A 84 5.86 -8.31 -0.79
CA ASN A 84 5.81 -7.35 0.30
C ASN A 84 6.25 -5.91 -0.06
N ASP A 85 6.44 -5.61 -1.35
CA ASP A 85 6.57 -4.22 -1.79
C ASP A 85 5.17 -3.57 -1.85
N ILE A 86 5.09 -2.32 -1.39
CA ILE A 86 3.94 -1.45 -1.62
C ILE A 86 4.39 -0.20 -2.38
N VAL A 87 3.65 0.15 -3.42
CA VAL A 87 3.93 1.36 -4.22
C VAL A 87 2.82 2.38 -4.06
N PHE A 88 3.20 3.65 -4.05
CA PHE A 88 2.29 4.79 -3.90
C PHE A 88 2.41 5.74 -5.08
N ALA A 89 1.30 6.11 -5.67
CA ALA A 89 1.24 7.20 -6.65
C ALA A 89 1.54 8.54 -5.96
N ARG A 90 2.56 9.24 -6.45
CA ARG A 90 3.06 10.45 -5.78
C ARG A 90 2.51 11.75 -6.33
N THR A 91 1.83 11.75 -7.48
CA THR A 91 1.46 12.98 -8.19
C THR A 91 0.13 12.87 -8.93
N GLY A 92 -0.48 14.02 -9.18
CA GLY A 92 -1.69 14.17 -9.98
C GLY A 92 -2.96 13.71 -9.25
N ALA A 93 -4.00 13.40 -10.02
CA ALA A 93 -5.28 12.92 -9.49
C ALA A 93 -5.19 11.54 -8.83
N SER A 94 -4.12 10.80 -9.07
CA SER A 94 -3.86 9.48 -8.48
C SER A 94 -3.07 9.56 -7.17
N THR A 95 -2.69 10.75 -6.70
CA THR A 95 -1.88 10.90 -5.48
C THR A 95 -2.48 10.14 -4.31
N GLY A 96 -1.68 9.26 -3.71
CA GLY A 96 -2.09 8.40 -2.60
C GLY A 96 -2.69 7.06 -3.01
N ARG A 97 -3.06 6.83 -4.28
CA ARG A 97 -3.38 5.47 -4.72
C ARG A 97 -2.18 4.57 -4.45
N ASN A 98 -2.46 3.37 -3.98
CA ASN A 98 -1.40 2.44 -3.62
C ASN A 98 -1.73 1.03 -4.13
N TYR A 99 -0.69 0.24 -4.35
CA TYR A 99 -0.80 -1.15 -4.74
C TYR A 99 0.21 -1.98 -3.94
N PHE A 100 -0.27 -3.03 -3.31
CA PHE A 100 0.56 -3.98 -2.57
C PHE A 100 0.85 -5.19 -3.46
N TYR A 101 2.12 -5.47 -3.70
CA TYR A 101 2.56 -6.58 -4.52
C TYR A 101 2.85 -7.81 -3.64
N ASP A 102 2.11 -8.89 -3.88
CA ASP A 102 2.28 -10.17 -3.17
C ASP A 102 2.99 -11.24 -3.99
N GLY A 103 3.38 -10.92 -5.23
CA GLY A 103 4.08 -11.83 -6.13
C GLY A 103 3.17 -12.65 -7.05
N THR A 104 1.84 -12.44 -7.02
CA THR A 104 0.89 -13.29 -7.78
C THR A 104 0.44 -12.68 -9.11
N ASP A 105 0.57 -11.36 -9.30
CA ASP A 105 0.01 -10.66 -10.47
C ASP A 105 0.98 -10.55 -11.67
N GLY A 106 2.11 -11.26 -11.65
CA GLY A 106 3.16 -11.20 -12.66
C GLY A 106 4.28 -10.24 -12.28
N GLU A 107 5.24 -10.04 -13.18
CA GLU A 107 6.42 -9.20 -12.94
C GLU A 107 6.16 -7.75 -13.36
N PHE A 108 6.31 -6.82 -12.43
CA PHE A 108 6.13 -5.39 -12.66
C PHE A 108 7.41 -4.60 -12.40
N VAL A 109 7.74 -3.73 -13.33
CA VAL A 109 8.69 -2.62 -13.15
C VAL A 109 7.90 -1.36 -12.81
N TYR A 110 8.20 -0.70 -11.69
CA TYR A 110 7.43 0.47 -11.25
C TYR A 110 7.98 1.77 -11.81
N ALA A 111 7.06 2.63 -12.28
CA ALA A 111 7.35 3.90 -12.96
C ALA A 111 7.82 5.00 -12.00
N GLY A 112 8.52 6.00 -12.52
CA GLY A 112 9.10 7.11 -11.74
C GLY A 112 8.12 8.00 -10.98
N PHE A 113 6.82 7.92 -11.29
CA PHE A 113 5.76 8.56 -10.52
C PHE A 113 5.21 7.69 -9.39
N LEU A 114 5.79 6.52 -9.17
CA LEU A 114 5.56 5.66 -8.02
C LEU A 114 6.71 5.72 -7.03
N ILE A 115 6.39 5.60 -5.75
CA ILE A 115 7.36 5.44 -4.66
C ILE A 115 7.09 4.09 -4.01
N LYS A 116 8.12 3.25 -3.95
CA LYS A 116 8.08 1.92 -3.38
C LYS A 116 8.61 1.90 -1.96
N PHE A 117 7.97 1.13 -1.09
CA PHE A 117 8.46 0.74 0.23
C PHE A 117 8.44 -0.79 0.35
N SER A 118 9.56 -1.38 0.73
CA SER A 118 9.68 -2.83 0.96
C SER A 118 9.40 -3.12 2.42
N ILE A 119 8.25 -3.70 2.73
CA ILE A 119 7.80 -3.92 4.10
C ILE A 119 8.58 -5.07 4.73
N ASP A 120 9.08 -4.85 5.95
CA ASP A 120 9.82 -5.85 6.71
C ASP A 120 8.85 -6.73 7.50
N GLU A 121 8.68 -7.97 7.08
CA GLU A 121 7.78 -8.94 7.72
C GLU A 121 8.17 -9.30 9.16
N LYS A 122 9.42 -9.02 9.56
CA LYS A 122 9.87 -9.21 10.95
C LYS A 122 9.36 -8.12 11.88
N LYS A 123 9.01 -6.95 11.34
CA LYS A 123 8.54 -5.78 12.10
C LYS A 123 7.01 -5.68 12.15
N VAL A 124 6.34 -6.07 11.08
CA VAL A 124 4.90 -5.92 10.90
C VAL A 124 4.37 -6.97 9.95
N ASN A 125 3.08 -7.35 10.04
CA ASN A 125 2.46 -8.15 9.00
C ASN A 125 2.33 -7.28 7.73
N PRO A 126 2.96 -7.64 6.57
CA PRO A 126 2.94 -6.79 5.38
C PRO A 126 1.52 -6.53 4.85
N LYS A 127 0.62 -7.50 4.95
CA LYS A 127 -0.78 -7.33 4.53
C LYS A 127 -1.57 -6.40 5.47
N TYR A 128 -1.13 -6.24 6.74
CA TYR A 128 -1.70 -5.22 7.62
C TYR A 128 -1.48 -3.82 7.04
N ILE A 129 -0.28 -3.54 6.49
CA ILE A 129 0.01 -2.28 5.81
C ILE A 129 -0.86 -2.13 4.55
N LYS A 130 -1.04 -3.20 3.75
CA LYS A 130 -1.99 -3.20 2.62
C LYS A 130 -3.36 -2.69 3.04
N TYR A 131 -3.95 -3.28 4.10
CA TYR A 131 -5.30 -2.93 4.56
C TYR A 131 -5.36 -1.56 5.22
N PHE A 132 -4.34 -1.20 6.00
CA PHE A 132 -4.25 0.15 6.56
C PHE A 132 -4.28 1.21 5.45
N CYS A 133 -3.57 1.01 4.36
CA CYS A 133 -3.52 1.93 3.21
C CYS A 133 -4.84 2.00 2.40
N GLN A 134 -5.86 1.22 2.75
CA GLN A 134 -7.23 1.33 2.24
C GLN A 134 -8.20 1.95 3.26
N SER A 135 -7.76 2.17 4.50
CA SER A 135 -8.58 2.70 5.58
C SER A 135 -8.95 4.17 5.39
N LYS A 136 -9.99 4.60 6.13
CA LYS A 136 -10.35 6.02 6.21
C LYS A 136 -9.21 6.88 6.78
N GLN A 137 -8.50 6.38 7.80
CA GLN A 137 -7.39 7.09 8.45
C GLN A 137 -6.27 7.39 7.45
N TYR A 138 -5.89 6.44 6.62
CA TYR A 138 -4.93 6.65 5.55
C TYR A 138 -5.43 7.69 4.53
N LYS A 139 -6.69 7.56 4.09
CA LYS A 139 -7.28 8.47 3.10
C LYS A 139 -7.36 9.90 3.62
N ASP A 140 -7.74 10.08 4.89
CA ASP A 140 -7.76 11.40 5.53
C ASP A 140 -6.34 11.98 5.62
N TRP A 141 -5.34 11.16 5.96
CA TRP A 141 -3.94 11.59 6.01
C TRP A 141 -3.42 12.03 4.63
N ILE A 142 -3.66 11.25 3.58
CA ILE A 142 -3.31 11.63 2.20
C ILE A 142 -4.02 12.93 1.79
N ASN A 143 -5.31 13.07 2.09
CA ASN A 143 -6.09 14.24 1.73
C ASN A 143 -5.61 15.52 2.43
N SER A 144 -4.95 15.41 3.59
CA SER A 144 -4.38 16.58 4.28
C SER A 144 -3.27 17.28 3.47
N PHE A 145 -2.68 16.60 2.48
CA PHE A 145 -1.68 17.19 1.57
C PHE A 145 -2.30 17.82 0.32
N ASN A 146 -3.60 17.64 0.08
CA ASN A 146 -4.31 18.23 -1.05
C ASN A 146 -4.80 19.64 -0.69
N THR A 147 -3.88 20.59 -0.54
CA THR A 147 -4.20 21.99 -0.21
C THR A 147 -4.35 22.82 -1.47
N GLY A 148 -5.59 23.15 -1.86
CA GLY A 148 -5.88 24.11 -2.93
C GLY A 148 -5.83 23.54 -4.35
N SER A 149 -5.67 24.43 -5.36
CA SER A 149 -5.69 24.13 -6.79
C SER A 149 -4.45 23.39 -7.32
N THR A 150 -3.46 23.12 -6.48
CA THR A 150 -2.21 22.46 -6.88
C THR A 150 -2.40 20.94 -6.80
N ARG A 151 -2.11 20.24 -7.90
CA ARG A 151 -2.10 18.78 -7.94
C ARG A 151 -1.21 18.25 -6.83
N GLY A 152 -1.74 17.36 -5.99
CA GLY A 152 -0.99 16.75 -4.91
C GLY A 152 0.34 16.19 -5.42
N ASN A 153 1.40 16.45 -4.67
CA ASN A 153 2.72 15.86 -4.92
C ASN A 153 3.35 15.51 -3.58
N ILE A 154 3.50 14.20 -3.34
CA ILE A 154 4.06 13.67 -2.10
C ILE A 154 5.40 13.02 -2.43
N ASN A 155 6.43 13.33 -1.66
CA ASN A 155 7.76 12.72 -1.81
C ASN A 155 7.94 11.50 -0.88
N ALA A 156 9.01 10.74 -1.11
CA ALA A 156 9.33 9.54 -0.35
C ALA A 156 9.52 9.81 1.15
N GLN A 157 10.11 10.95 1.51
CA GLN A 157 10.33 11.33 2.91
C GLN A 157 9.00 11.59 3.62
N THR A 158 8.08 12.29 2.97
CA THR A 158 6.74 12.56 3.53
C THR A 158 5.94 11.27 3.69
N LEU A 159 5.91 10.41 2.65
CA LEU A 159 5.27 9.08 2.75
C LEU A 159 5.90 8.23 3.85
N GLY A 160 7.22 8.26 3.99
CA GLY A 160 7.92 7.52 5.04
C GLY A 160 7.53 7.94 6.46
N LYS A 161 7.04 9.17 6.66
CA LYS A 161 6.54 9.68 7.95
C LYS A 161 5.07 9.35 8.20
N MET A 162 4.42 8.61 7.31
CA MET A 162 3.03 8.21 7.49
C MET A 162 2.85 7.49 8.83
N PRO A 163 1.92 7.95 9.69
CA PRO A 163 1.67 7.33 10.99
C PRO A 163 0.90 6.02 10.80
N ILE A 164 1.46 4.93 11.30
CA ILE A 164 0.86 3.60 11.28
C ILE A 164 0.51 3.21 12.71
N PRO A 165 -0.75 2.87 13.03
CA PRO A 165 -1.10 2.29 14.32
C PRO A 165 -0.36 0.95 14.49
N LEU A 166 0.49 0.85 15.51
CA LEU A 166 1.25 -0.37 15.78
C LEU A 166 0.54 -1.18 16.87
N ILE A 167 -0.36 -2.05 16.42
CA ILE A 167 -1.05 -3.01 17.29
C ILE A 167 -0.23 -4.31 17.39
N GLU A 168 -0.53 -5.14 18.39
CA GLU A 168 0.11 -6.44 18.61
C GLU A 168 0.06 -7.32 17.36
N ARG A 169 1.16 -8.04 17.07
CA ARG A 169 1.30 -8.89 15.88
C ARG A 169 0.16 -9.91 15.75
N THR A 170 -0.26 -10.53 16.83
CA THR A 170 -1.36 -11.48 16.86
C THR A 170 -2.67 -10.86 16.42
N THR A 171 -2.92 -9.61 16.80
CA THR A 171 -4.10 -8.84 16.37
C THR A 171 -4.00 -8.46 14.88
N GLN A 172 -2.80 -8.06 14.40
CA GLN A 172 -2.56 -7.82 12.97
C GLN A 172 -2.88 -9.07 12.15
N ASP A 173 -2.39 -10.24 12.58
CA ASP A 173 -2.56 -11.52 11.87
C ASP A 173 -4.04 -11.94 11.85
N ALA A 174 -4.79 -11.74 12.94
CA ALA A 174 -6.22 -12.00 13.00
C ALA A 174 -7.02 -11.08 12.04
N LEU A 175 -6.74 -9.78 12.05
CA LEU A 175 -7.35 -8.82 11.12
C LEU A 175 -7.06 -9.18 9.66
N VAL A 176 -5.80 -9.47 9.35
CA VAL A 176 -5.38 -9.87 8.00
C VAL A 176 -6.09 -11.15 7.56
N SER A 177 -6.23 -12.15 8.43
CA SER A 177 -6.94 -13.40 8.11
C SER A 177 -8.39 -13.14 7.71
N ILE A 178 -9.11 -12.30 8.47
CA ILE A 178 -10.51 -11.94 8.18
C ILE A 178 -10.60 -11.19 6.85
N LEU A 179 -9.81 -10.13 6.67
CA LEU A 179 -9.87 -9.27 5.49
C LEU A 179 -9.43 -10.01 4.22
N SER A 180 -8.40 -10.86 4.31
CA SER A 180 -7.96 -11.68 3.17
C SER A 180 -9.04 -12.68 2.75
N SER A 181 -9.79 -13.26 3.70
CA SER A 181 -10.88 -14.17 3.36
C SER A 181 -12.03 -13.45 2.62
N ILE A 182 -12.25 -12.17 2.92
CA ILE A 182 -13.22 -11.34 2.22
C ILE A 182 -12.71 -11.02 0.80
N ASP A 183 -11.45 -10.61 0.65
CA ASP A 183 -10.83 -10.35 -0.66
C ASP A 183 -10.93 -11.58 -1.57
N GLU A 184 -10.65 -12.78 -1.05
CA GLU A 184 -10.77 -14.04 -1.80
C GLU A 184 -12.20 -14.31 -2.26
N LYS A 185 -13.20 -14.05 -1.41
CA LYS A 185 -14.62 -14.18 -1.79
C LYS A 185 -15.01 -13.19 -2.87
N ILE A 186 -14.57 -11.93 -2.77
CA ILE A 186 -14.80 -10.90 -3.79
C ILE A 186 -14.17 -11.34 -5.12
N LYS A 187 -12.93 -11.82 -5.10
CA LYS A 187 -12.22 -12.31 -6.29
C LYS A 187 -13.00 -13.46 -6.95
N LYS A 188 -13.40 -14.48 -6.19
CA LYS A 188 -14.18 -15.61 -6.68
C LYS A 188 -15.53 -15.19 -7.26
N ASN A 189 -16.24 -14.28 -6.61
CA ASN A 189 -17.51 -13.78 -7.12
C ASN A 189 -17.33 -13.03 -8.45
N ASN A 190 -16.28 -12.23 -8.59
CA ASN A 190 -15.97 -11.55 -9.84
C ASN A 190 -15.62 -12.53 -10.97
N GLU A 191 -14.87 -13.59 -10.67
CA GLU A 191 -14.57 -14.66 -11.63
C GLU A 191 -15.84 -15.37 -12.10
N ILE A 192 -16.75 -15.70 -11.17
CA ILE A 192 -18.05 -16.32 -11.48
C ILE A 192 -18.87 -15.38 -12.36
N ASN A 193 -18.99 -14.11 -12.00
CA ASN A 193 -19.77 -13.14 -12.77
C ASN A 193 -19.22 -12.95 -14.19
N ASN A 194 -17.90 -12.90 -14.35
CA ASN A 194 -17.27 -12.79 -15.68
C ASN A 194 -17.53 -14.05 -16.53
N ASN A 195 -17.52 -15.24 -15.93
CA ASN A 195 -17.81 -16.49 -16.63
C ASN A 195 -19.30 -16.64 -17.00
N LEU A 196 -20.20 -16.02 -16.25
CA LEU A 196 -21.63 -16.01 -16.57
C LEU A 196 -22.01 -15.00 -17.67
N ALA A 197 -21.17 -13.99 -17.88
CA ALA A 197 -21.37 -12.93 -18.86
C ALA A 197 -20.71 -13.23 -20.24
N ALA A 198 -19.90 -14.29 -20.32
CA ALA A 198 -19.23 -14.76 -21.54
C ALA A 198 -20.05 -15.82 -22.25
#